data_fb5d46884f2885db3e209fc5360a1da9
#
_entry.id   fb5d46884f2885db3e209fc5360a1da9
#
_cell.length_a   1.000
_cell.length_b   1.000
_cell.length_c   1.000
_cell.angle_alpha   90.00
_cell.angle_beta   90.00
_cell.angle_gamma   90.00
#
_symmetry.space_group_name_H-M   'P 1'
#
loop_
_entity.id
_entity.type
_entity.pdbx_description
1 polymer ?
#
loop_
_entity_poly.entity_id
_entity_poly.type
_entity_poly.pdbx_seq_one_letter_code
_entity_poly.pdbx_strand_id
1 'polypeptide(L)'
;MRRLLLIGISFIICHLFFCPVVAQAQSNCGIENTAFKGGERLSYDLYFNWKFVWVKVGKATMNTDLTNYQGQQVYKASLVTGGNSKLDKFFTMRDTLLSYCSTDLAPLYFRKGAREGKRYYVDEIWYSYPNNTCKLKQHAISSSGKHNWKESQYKDCIYDMMSIFLRARNFDASTMKKGDKIAMPISDASHLSNSWLTYRGKENFKIDDTKEKFRCLVFSFYEREKDKTHELIRFYVTDDQNHIPVRLDMFLSFGSAKAFLRSYKGVRSTMTSKIK
;
A
#
# COMPACT_ATOMS: atom_id res chain seq x y z
N MET A 1 29.59 -78.98 -23.62
CA MET A 1 29.34 -78.24 -22.37
C MET A 1 29.62 -76.79 -22.64
N ARG A 2 28.57 -75.97 -22.92
CA ARG A 2 28.68 -74.54 -23.11
C ARG A 2 27.82 -73.87 -22.04
N ARG A 3 28.46 -73.09 -21.14
CA ARG A 3 27.80 -72.29 -20.17
C ARG A 3 27.34 -70.97 -20.83
N LEU A 4 26.05 -70.72 -20.84
CA LEU A 4 25.48 -69.41 -21.16
C LEU A 4 25.51 -68.51 -19.94
N LEU A 5 26.20 -67.37 -20.05
CA LEU A 5 26.12 -66.24 -19.13
C LEU A 5 24.92 -65.38 -19.47
N LEU A 6 23.94 -65.29 -18.58
CA LEU A 6 22.85 -64.32 -18.66
C LEU A 6 23.32 -63.00 -18.02
N ILE A 7 23.48 -61.97 -18.85
CA ILE A 7 23.72 -60.58 -18.39
C ILE A 7 22.37 -59.94 -18.17
N GLY A 8 22.03 -59.76 -16.90
CA GLY A 8 20.84 -58.95 -16.50
C GLY A 8 21.13 -57.49 -16.66
N ILE A 9 20.47 -56.84 -17.61
CA ILE A 9 20.45 -55.37 -17.77
C ILE A 9 19.40 -54.82 -16.83
N SER A 10 19.84 -54.21 -15.73
CA SER A 10 18.98 -53.47 -14.80
C SER A 10 18.69 -52.10 -15.40
N PHE A 11 17.46 -51.88 -15.89
CA PHE A 11 16.98 -50.55 -16.27
C PHE A 11 16.67 -49.75 -15.04
N ILE A 12 17.58 -48.83 -14.66
CA ILE A 12 17.30 -47.79 -13.68
C ILE A 12 16.48 -46.72 -14.39
N ILE A 13 15.15 -46.75 -14.18
CA ILE A 13 14.24 -45.69 -14.62
C ILE A 13 14.43 -44.52 -13.63
N CYS A 14 15.26 -43.56 -14.02
CA CYS A 14 15.39 -42.27 -13.31
C CYS A 14 14.13 -41.43 -13.59
N HIS A 15 13.15 -41.51 -12.71
CA HIS A 15 12.00 -40.58 -12.72
C HIS A 15 12.50 -39.19 -12.40
N LEU A 16 12.86 -38.40 -13.41
CA LEU A 16 13.00 -36.97 -13.34
C LEU A 16 11.62 -36.41 -13.00
N PHE A 17 11.39 -36.08 -11.72
CA PHE A 17 10.30 -35.23 -11.29
C PHE A 17 10.51 -33.86 -11.93
N PHE A 18 9.92 -33.67 -13.12
CA PHE A 18 9.71 -32.36 -13.68
C PHE A 18 8.69 -31.64 -12.78
N CYS A 19 9.20 -30.94 -11.77
CA CYS A 19 8.41 -29.95 -11.06
C CYS A 19 8.14 -28.83 -12.09
N PRO A 20 6.90 -28.59 -12.52
CA PRO A 20 6.64 -27.49 -13.44
C PRO A 20 7.02 -26.20 -12.70
N VAL A 21 8.12 -25.58 -13.11
CA VAL A 21 8.39 -24.20 -12.74
C VAL A 21 7.27 -23.39 -13.36
N VAL A 22 6.28 -23.04 -12.57
CA VAL A 22 5.26 -22.09 -12.97
C VAL A 22 5.99 -20.77 -13.20
N ALA A 23 6.33 -20.50 -14.46
CA ALA A 23 6.85 -19.21 -14.88
C ALA A 23 5.79 -18.16 -14.50
N GLN A 24 6.02 -17.45 -13.41
CA GLN A 24 5.18 -16.31 -13.06
C GLN A 24 5.29 -15.29 -14.19
N ALA A 25 4.17 -15.01 -14.84
CA ALA A 25 4.08 -13.88 -15.75
C ALA A 25 4.43 -12.63 -14.94
N GLN A 26 5.62 -12.08 -15.20
CA GLN A 26 6.08 -10.84 -14.57
C GLN A 26 5.09 -9.74 -14.95
N SER A 27 4.41 -9.16 -13.99
CA SER A 27 3.42 -8.13 -14.28
C SER A 27 4.13 -6.84 -14.68
N ASN A 28 3.64 -6.16 -15.72
CA ASN A 28 4.11 -4.81 -16.06
C ASN A 28 3.78 -3.77 -14.96
N CYS A 29 3.10 -4.19 -13.89
CA CYS A 29 2.71 -3.35 -12.76
C CYS A 29 3.77 -3.29 -11.65
N GLY A 30 4.86 -4.04 -11.78
CA GLY A 30 5.98 -4.03 -10.85
C GLY A 30 6.82 -2.75 -10.91
N ILE A 31 7.54 -2.49 -9.83
CA ILE A 31 8.62 -1.51 -9.72
C ILE A 31 9.63 -2.03 -8.70
N GLU A 32 10.92 -1.76 -8.91
CA GLU A 32 11.93 -2.15 -7.94
C GLU A 32 11.71 -1.47 -6.59
N ASN A 33 11.75 -2.26 -5.51
CA ASN A 33 11.67 -1.72 -4.16
C ASN A 33 13.05 -1.32 -3.64
N THR A 34 13.28 -0.04 -3.53
CA THR A 34 14.52 0.55 -2.97
C THR A 34 14.31 1.23 -1.62
N ALA A 35 13.05 1.49 -1.21
CA ALA A 35 12.71 2.37 -0.09
C ALA A 35 12.55 1.65 1.26
N PHE A 36 12.09 0.41 1.28
CA PHE A 36 11.80 -0.29 2.55
C PHE A 36 12.21 -1.77 2.51
N LYS A 37 12.13 -2.43 3.65
CA LYS A 37 12.36 -3.89 3.79
C LYS A 37 11.32 -4.51 4.70
N GLY A 38 11.27 -5.85 4.73
CA GLY A 38 10.46 -6.58 5.69
C GLY A 38 10.88 -6.27 7.13
N GLY A 39 9.90 -6.14 8.03
CA GLY A 39 10.10 -5.76 9.43
C GLY A 39 9.97 -4.25 9.70
N GLU A 40 9.63 -3.43 8.69
CA GLU A 40 9.38 -2.00 8.92
C GLU A 40 8.10 -1.77 9.74
N ARG A 41 8.20 -0.86 10.71
CA ARG A 41 7.09 -0.45 11.61
C ARG A 41 7.06 1.05 11.71
N LEU A 42 5.94 1.67 11.32
CA LEU A 42 5.69 3.10 11.38
C LEU A 42 4.47 3.36 12.26
N SER A 43 4.58 4.27 13.22
CA SER A 43 3.46 4.69 14.09
C SER A 43 3.16 6.15 13.89
N TYR A 44 1.89 6.50 13.90
CA TYR A 44 1.39 7.85 13.67
C TYR A 44 0.41 8.26 14.75
N ASP A 45 0.45 9.53 15.13
CA ASP A 45 -0.60 10.20 15.88
C ASP A 45 -1.60 10.83 14.90
N LEU A 46 -2.90 10.59 15.13
CA LEU A 46 -3.98 11.07 14.28
C LEU A 46 -4.70 12.24 14.92
N TYR A 47 -4.92 13.29 14.12
CA TYR A 47 -5.63 14.50 14.51
C TYR A 47 -6.77 14.76 13.54
N PHE A 48 -7.86 15.31 14.07
CA PHE A 48 -8.99 15.76 13.28
C PHE A 48 -9.32 17.22 13.61
N ASN A 49 -9.69 18.01 12.59
CA ASN A 49 -10.12 19.39 12.77
C ASN A 49 -11.59 19.41 13.16
N TRP A 50 -11.86 19.77 14.42
CA TRP A 50 -13.20 19.95 14.94
C TRP A 50 -13.44 21.44 15.25
N LYS A 51 -14.34 22.06 14.50
CA LYS A 51 -14.70 23.48 14.74
C LYS A 51 -13.47 24.39 14.91
N PHE A 52 -12.52 24.29 13.98
CA PHE A 52 -11.25 25.04 13.94
C PHE A 52 -10.19 24.63 14.98
N VAL A 53 -10.44 23.61 15.79
CA VAL A 53 -9.47 23.08 16.75
C VAL A 53 -8.98 21.70 16.30
N TRP A 54 -7.66 21.47 16.34
CA TRP A 54 -7.07 20.17 16.07
C TRP A 54 -7.09 19.31 17.34
N VAL A 55 -7.82 18.21 17.27
CA VAL A 55 -7.97 17.27 18.39
C VAL A 55 -7.28 15.96 18.03
N LYS A 56 -6.47 15.42 18.93
CA LYS A 56 -5.87 14.09 18.78
C LYS A 56 -6.96 13.04 18.95
N VAL A 57 -7.27 12.34 17.85
CA VAL A 57 -8.39 11.40 17.78
C VAL A 57 -7.97 9.94 17.87
N GLY A 58 -6.69 9.62 17.65
CA GLY A 58 -6.23 8.23 17.68
C GLY A 58 -4.80 8.05 17.27
N LYS A 59 -4.50 6.81 16.89
CA LYS A 59 -3.21 6.37 16.37
C LYS A 59 -3.41 5.49 15.14
N ALA A 60 -2.40 5.47 14.30
CA ALA A 60 -2.28 4.49 13.21
C ALA A 60 -0.93 3.77 13.31
N THR A 61 -0.92 2.49 12.97
CA THR A 61 0.32 1.70 12.86
C THR A 61 0.36 1.04 11.50
N MET A 62 1.43 1.28 10.77
CA MET A 62 1.71 0.62 9.50
C MET A 62 2.87 -0.36 9.68
N ASN A 63 2.64 -1.60 9.28
CA ASN A 63 3.64 -2.67 9.30
C ASN A 63 3.86 -3.17 7.88
N THR A 64 5.13 -3.42 7.54
CA THR A 64 5.49 -4.04 6.26
C THR A 64 6.36 -5.26 6.58
N ASP A 65 5.89 -6.45 6.23
CA ASP A 65 6.57 -7.72 6.47
C ASP A 65 6.83 -8.45 5.16
N LEU A 66 7.92 -9.21 5.11
CA LEU A 66 8.17 -10.17 4.04
C LEU A 66 7.59 -11.53 4.48
N THR A 67 6.73 -12.13 3.65
CA THR A 67 6.01 -13.36 3.97
C THR A 67 5.74 -14.19 2.71
N ASN A 68 5.04 -15.32 2.84
CA ASN A 68 4.58 -16.11 1.71
C ASN A 68 3.07 -15.94 1.53
N TYR A 69 2.65 -15.78 0.29
CA TYR A 69 1.25 -15.74 -0.14
C TYR A 69 1.09 -16.53 -1.44
N GLN A 70 0.22 -17.54 -1.43
CA GLN A 70 0.00 -18.43 -2.59
C GLN A 70 1.28 -19.04 -3.18
N GLY A 71 2.22 -19.46 -2.29
CA GLY A 71 3.46 -20.12 -2.67
C GLY A 71 4.59 -19.19 -3.13
N GLN A 72 4.39 -17.87 -3.12
CA GLN A 72 5.41 -16.90 -3.48
C GLN A 72 5.77 -15.96 -2.33
N GLN A 73 7.01 -15.46 -2.34
CA GLN A 73 7.45 -14.43 -1.39
C GLN A 73 6.83 -13.08 -1.77
N VAL A 74 6.25 -12.39 -0.78
CA VAL A 74 5.52 -11.13 -0.98
C VAL A 74 5.77 -10.16 0.17
N TYR A 75 5.58 -8.88 -0.10
CA TYR A 75 5.39 -7.88 0.95
C TYR A 75 3.93 -7.89 1.43
N LYS A 76 3.75 -8.09 2.73
CA LYS A 76 2.47 -7.89 3.43
C LYS A 76 2.52 -6.52 4.10
N ALA A 77 1.73 -5.58 3.61
CA ALA A 77 1.54 -4.29 4.26
C ALA A 77 0.21 -4.25 5.00
N SER A 78 0.22 -3.77 6.23
CA SER A 78 -1.00 -3.58 7.02
C SER A 78 -1.01 -2.22 7.68
N LEU A 79 -2.16 -1.54 7.64
CA LEU A 79 -2.42 -0.30 8.37
C LEU A 79 -3.61 -0.55 9.31
N VAL A 80 -3.39 -0.30 10.59
CA VAL A 80 -4.43 -0.42 11.61
C VAL A 80 -4.61 0.95 12.27
N THR A 81 -5.83 1.47 12.25
CA THR A 81 -6.20 2.67 12.97
C THR A 81 -6.96 2.33 14.24
N GLY A 82 -6.68 3.04 15.31
CA GLY A 82 -7.38 2.92 16.58
C GLY A 82 -7.75 4.30 17.11
N GLY A 83 -9.05 4.51 17.36
CA GLY A 83 -9.54 5.73 17.97
C GLY A 83 -9.14 5.85 19.44
N ASN A 84 -9.27 7.05 19.99
CA ASN A 84 -9.16 7.29 21.42
C ASN A 84 -10.44 6.79 22.12
N SER A 85 -10.32 5.90 23.10
CA SER A 85 -11.47 5.31 23.82
C SER A 85 -12.42 6.34 24.40
N LYS A 86 -11.95 7.54 24.76
CA LYS A 86 -12.79 8.66 25.25
C LYS A 86 -13.66 9.24 24.13
N LEU A 87 -13.18 9.21 22.87
CA LEU A 87 -13.89 9.73 21.70
C LEU A 87 -14.78 8.66 21.05
N ASP A 88 -14.54 7.37 21.32
CA ASP A 88 -15.37 6.27 20.84
C ASP A 88 -16.86 6.37 21.26
N LYS A 89 -17.12 7.08 22.34
CA LYS A 89 -18.50 7.40 22.78
C LYS A 89 -19.24 8.31 21.79
N PHE A 90 -18.52 9.11 21.01
CA PHE A 90 -19.08 10.02 20.03
C PHE A 90 -18.96 9.44 18.61
N PHE A 91 -17.83 8.84 18.28
CA PHE A 91 -17.58 8.24 16.94
C PHE A 91 -16.49 7.17 17.04
N THR A 92 -16.86 5.92 16.77
CA THR A 92 -15.91 4.82 16.71
C THR A 92 -15.28 4.79 15.33
N MET A 93 -13.95 4.82 15.25
CA MET A 93 -13.16 4.61 14.04
C MET A 93 -12.18 3.48 14.26
N ARG A 94 -12.34 2.39 13.52
CA ARG A 94 -11.50 1.21 13.54
C ARG A 94 -11.36 0.70 12.12
N ASP A 95 -10.28 1.04 11.47
CA ASP A 95 -10.00 0.59 10.11
C ASP A 95 -8.79 -0.31 10.09
N THR A 96 -8.89 -1.35 9.30
CA THR A 96 -7.77 -2.25 8.98
C THR A 96 -7.65 -2.34 7.48
N LEU A 97 -6.48 -1.98 6.97
CA LEU A 97 -6.11 -2.15 5.57
C LEU A 97 -5.01 -3.21 5.51
N LEU A 98 -5.13 -4.13 4.59
CA LEU A 98 -4.16 -5.18 4.33
C LEU A 98 -3.92 -5.27 2.83
N SER A 99 -2.67 -5.32 2.41
CA SER A 99 -2.30 -5.60 1.02
C SER A 99 -1.16 -6.59 0.96
N TYR A 100 -1.23 -7.51 -0.01
CA TYR A 100 -0.11 -8.33 -0.44
C TYR A 100 0.36 -7.82 -1.80
N CYS A 101 1.64 -7.51 -1.90
CA CYS A 101 2.30 -7.15 -3.15
C CYS A 101 3.45 -8.13 -3.42
N SER A 102 3.71 -8.43 -4.69
CA SER A 102 4.92 -9.15 -5.07
C SER A 102 6.18 -8.40 -4.60
N THR A 103 7.34 -9.02 -4.70
CA THR A 103 8.61 -8.37 -4.32
C THR A 103 8.96 -7.17 -5.18
N ASP A 104 8.42 -7.09 -6.39
CA ASP A 104 8.44 -5.93 -7.29
C ASP A 104 7.23 -5.00 -7.16
N LEU A 105 6.49 -5.10 -6.05
CA LEU A 105 5.37 -4.22 -5.68
C LEU A 105 4.15 -4.23 -6.60
N ALA A 106 3.96 -5.26 -7.43
CA ALA A 106 2.69 -5.46 -8.11
C ALA A 106 1.63 -5.91 -7.10
N PRO A 107 0.43 -5.32 -7.06
CA PRO A 107 -0.65 -5.75 -6.15
C PRO A 107 -1.07 -7.19 -6.41
N LEU A 108 -1.37 -7.96 -5.37
CA LEU A 108 -1.88 -9.34 -5.47
C LEU A 108 -3.22 -9.50 -4.75
N TYR A 109 -3.36 -8.86 -3.60
CA TYR A 109 -4.59 -8.86 -2.81
C TYR A 109 -4.67 -7.61 -1.96
N PHE A 110 -5.87 -7.08 -1.82
CA PHE A 110 -6.20 -5.98 -0.92
C PHE A 110 -7.46 -6.29 -0.13
N ARG A 111 -7.48 -5.86 1.13
CA ARG A 111 -8.67 -5.90 1.98
C ARG A 111 -8.72 -4.66 2.85
N LYS A 112 -9.86 -3.99 2.85
CA LYS A 112 -10.23 -2.95 3.80
C LYS A 112 -11.38 -3.47 4.65
N GLY A 113 -11.23 -3.43 5.98
CA GLY A 113 -12.32 -3.58 6.92
C GLY A 113 -12.45 -2.28 7.69
N ALA A 114 -13.58 -1.60 7.58
CA ALA A 114 -13.77 -0.29 8.19
C ALA A 114 -14.99 -0.28 9.11
N ARG A 115 -14.81 0.20 10.35
CA ARG A 115 -15.88 0.45 11.31
C ARG A 115 -15.97 1.95 11.57
N GLU A 116 -17.03 2.55 11.05
CA GLU A 116 -17.33 3.97 11.19
C GLU A 116 -18.65 4.14 11.96
N GLY A 117 -18.54 4.49 13.22
CA GLY A 117 -19.67 4.50 14.15
C GLY A 117 -20.29 3.09 14.30
N LYS A 118 -21.56 2.92 13.93
CA LYS A 118 -22.27 1.62 13.95
C LYS A 118 -22.13 0.84 12.64
N ARG A 119 -21.57 1.44 11.58
CA ARG A 119 -21.46 0.81 10.28
C ARG A 119 -20.15 0.01 10.19
N TYR A 120 -20.23 -1.18 9.61
CA TYR A 120 -19.07 -1.98 9.26
C TYR A 120 -19.18 -2.41 7.80
N TYR A 121 -18.14 -2.27 7.04
CA TYR A 121 -18.09 -2.69 5.64
C TYR A 121 -16.71 -3.27 5.31
N VAL A 122 -16.67 -4.06 4.26
CA VAL A 122 -15.46 -4.72 3.76
C VAL A 122 -15.37 -4.52 2.27
N ASP A 123 -14.16 -4.18 1.82
CA ASP A 123 -13.77 -4.16 0.41
C ASP A 123 -12.59 -5.11 0.21
N GLU A 124 -12.65 -5.95 -0.81
CA GLU A 124 -11.60 -6.90 -1.16
C GLU A 124 -11.33 -6.87 -2.66
N ILE A 125 -10.07 -6.99 -3.04
CA ILE A 125 -9.63 -7.04 -4.43
C ILE A 125 -8.58 -8.13 -4.58
N TRP A 126 -8.78 -9.06 -5.50
CA TRP A 126 -7.77 -10.01 -5.97
C TRP A 126 -7.29 -9.57 -7.34
N TYR A 127 -5.97 -9.54 -7.51
CA TYR A 127 -5.32 -9.14 -8.76
C TYR A 127 -4.73 -10.34 -9.47
N SER A 128 -4.81 -10.35 -10.80
CA SER A 128 -4.10 -11.27 -11.67
C SER A 128 -3.69 -10.56 -12.96
N TYR A 129 -2.67 -11.11 -13.63
CA TYR A 129 -2.04 -10.41 -14.75
C TYR A 129 -1.95 -11.28 -16.03
N PRO A 130 -3.08 -11.87 -16.51
CA PRO A 130 -3.07 -12.67 -17.73
C PRO A 130 -2.73 -11.79 -18.92
N ASN A 131 -1.78 -12.25 -19.77
CA ASN A 131 -1.39 -11.55 -21.00
C ASN A 131 -1.06 -10.06 -20.80
N ASN A 132 -0.36 -9.72 -19.70
CA ASN A 132 0.00 -8.35 -19.33
C ASN A 132 -1.18 -7.38 -19.15
N THR A 133 -2.36 -7.90 -18.86
CA THR A 133 -3.53 -7.09 -18.49
C THR A 133 -3.78 -7.18 -16.98
N CYS A 134 -4.20 -6.10 -16.37
CA CYS A 134 -4.56 -6.06 -14.95
C CYS A 134 -6.02 -6.50 -14.79
N LYS A 135 -6.25 -7.73 -14.29
CA LYS A 135 -7.57 -8.26 -14.00
C LYS A 135 -7.84 -8.18 -12.50
N LEU A 136 -8.99 -7.59 -12.14
CA LEU A 136 -9.46 -7.44 -10.77
C LEU A 136 -10.71 -8.30 -10.56
N LYS A 137 -10.69 -9.13 -9.50
CA LYS A 137 -11.91 -9.70 -8.92
C LYS A 137 -12.19 -8.93 -7.62
N GLN A 138 -13.33 -8.26 -7.56
CA GLN A 138 -13.69 -7.31 -6.53
C GLN A 138 -14.90 -7.83 -5.74
N HIS A 139 -14.85 -7.65 -4.43
CA HIS A 139 -15.91 -8.03 -3.51
C HIS A 139 -16.12 -6.91 -2.49
N ALA A 140 -17.35 -6.44 -2.38
CA ALA A 140 -17.74 -5.45 -1.39
C ALA A 140 -18.87 -5.97 -0.51
N ILE A 141 -18.74 -5.80 0.81
CA ILE A 141 -19.79 -6.06 1.78
C ILE A 141 -20.24 -4.73 2.35
N SER A 142 -21.50 -4.34 2.06
CA SER A 142 -22.08 -3.10 2.57
C SER A 142 -22.35 -3.16 4.07
N SER A 143 -22.61 -2.04 4.71
CA SER A 143 -23.01 -1.98 6.12
C SER A 143 -24.33 -2.71 6.45
N SER A 144 -25.14 -3.02 5.45
CA SER A 144 -26.35 -3.86 5.58
C SER A 144 -26.07 -5.36 5.39
N GLY A 145 -24.80 -5.77 5.18
CA GLY A 145 -24.43 -7.15 4.93
C GLY A 145 -24.63 -7.62 3.48
N LYS A 146 -25.00 -6.72 2.56
CA LYS A 146 -25.16 -7.08 1.14
C LYS A 146 -23.81 -7.27 0.49
N HIS A 147 -23.63 -8.41 -0.19
CA HIS A 147 -22.45 -8.76 -0.96
C HIS A 147 -22.59 -8.31 -2.41
N ASN A 148 -21.59 -7.64 -2.95
CA ASN A 148 -21.47 -7.26 -4.35
C ASN A 148 -20.16 -7.82 -4.91
N TRP A 149 -20.26 -8.52 -6.04
CA TRP A 149 -19.10 -9.04 -6.76
C TRP A 149 -18.99 -8.37 -8.12
N LYS A 150 -17.77 -8.07 -8.53
CA LYS A 150 -17.47 -7.49 -9.84
C LYS A 150 -16.15 -8.03 -10.35
N GLU A 151 -16.06 -8.29 -11.65
CA GLU A 151 -14.80 -8.53 -12.34
C GLU A 151 -14.55 -7.40 -13.34
N SER A 152 -13.30 -6.97 -13.45
CA SER A 152 -12.88 -5.91 -14.34
C SER A 152 -11.51 -6.22 -14.90
N GLN A 153 -11.21 -5.73 -16.11
CA GLN A 153 -9.93 -5.91 -16.76
C GLN A 153 -9.48 -4.60 -17.40
N TYR A 154 -8.20 -4.26 -17.22
CA TYR A 154 -7.61 -3.00 -17.66
C TYR A 154 -6.28 -3.26 -18.35
N LYS A 155 -5.93 -2.41 -19.32
CA LYS A 155 -4.59 -2.41 -19.93
C LYS A 155 -3.56 -1.80 -18.99
N ASP A 156 -3.98 -0.77 -18.24
CA ASP A 156 -3.15 -0.06 -17.27
C ASP A 156 -3.17 -0.76 -15.92
N CYS A 157 -2.14 -0.52 -15.12
CA CYS A 157 -2.05 -1.03 -13.76
C CYS A 157 -3.03 -0.28 -12.85
N ILE A 158 -3.86 -1.04 -12.14
CA ILE A 158 -4.76 -0.51 -11.12
C ILE A 158 -4.20 -0.89 -9.75
N TYR A 159 -4.29 0.03 -8.81
CA TYR A 159 -3.75 -0.13 -7.46
C TYR A 159 -4.87 -0.08 -6.42
N ASP A 160 -4.56 -0.49 -5.21
CA ASP A 160 -5.33 -0.22 -3.99
C ASP A 160 -4.62 0.86 -3.14
N MET A 161 -5.27 1.30 -2.08
CA MET A 161 -4.76 2.35 -1.19
C MET A 161 -3.41 2.00 -0.55
N MET A 162 -3.15 0.71 -0.28
CA MET A 162 -1.91 0.29 0.36
C MET A 162 -0.78 0.05 -0.65
N SER A 163 -1.06 -0.61 -1.77
CA SER A 163 -0.08 -0.85 -2.82
C SER A 163 0.41 0.46 -3.44
N ILE A 164 -0.48 1.45 -3.62
CA ILE A 164 -0.09 2.78 -4.12
C ILE A 164 0.83 3.50 -3.13
N PHE A 165 0.56 3.37 -1.83
CA PHE A 165 1.40 3.94 -0.78
C PHE A 165 2.82 3.35 -0.81
N LEU A 166 2.95 2.01 -0.92
CA LEU A 166 4.25 1.34 -1.05
C LEU A 166 4.98 1.76 -2.33
N ARG A 167 4.25 1.81 -3.45
CA ARG A 167 4.81 2.19 -4.74
C ARG A 167 5.29 3.63 -4.76
N ALA A 168 4.52 4.56 -4.20
CA ALA A 168 4.85 5.99 -4.17
C ALA A 168 6.15 6.29 -3.42
N ARG A 169 6.57 5.43 -2.49
CA ARG A 169 7.86 5.54 -1.79
C ARG A 169 9.07 5.17 -2.66
N ASN A 170 8.84 4.58 -3.83
CA ASN A 170 9.90 4.12 -4.73
C ASN A 170 10.08 5.01 -5.96
N PHE A 171 9.49 6.20 -5.99
CA PHE A 171 9.72 7.16 -7.06
C PHE A 171 11.02 7.93 -6.86
N ASP A 172 11.79 8.04 -7.93
CA ASP A 172 12.93 8.92 -7.98
C ASP A 172 12.46 10.37 -8.20
N ALA A 173 12.51 11.16 -7.13
CA ALA A 173 12.16 12.58 -7.20
C ALA A 173 13.32 13.48 -7.62
N SER A 174 14.53 12.94 -7.85
CA SER A 174 15.72 13.74 -8.18
C SER A 174 15.61 14.46 -9.52
N THR A 175 14.88 13.85 -10.46
CA THR A 175 14.63 14.39 -11.81
C THR A 175 13.32 15.15 -11.94
N MET A 176 12.46 15.13 -10.91
CA MET A 176 11.11 15.71 -10.96
C MET A 176 11.14 17.23 -10.79
N LYS A 177 10.32 17.91 -11.59
CA LYS A 177 10.03 19.33 -11.47
C LYS A 177 8.71 19.53 -10.74
N LYS A 178 8.61 20.64 -9.99
CA LYS A 178 7.34 21.02 -9.33
C LYS A 178 6.20 21.12 -10.37
N GLY A 179 5.15 20.37 -10.13
CA GLY A 179 3.99 20.25 -11.03
C GLY A 179 3.96 18.95 -11.84
N ASP A 180 5.04 18.17 -11.89
CA ASP A 180 5.06 16.87 -12.56
C ASP A 180 4.04 15.92 -11.93
N LYS A 181 3.40 15.13 -12.79
CA LYS A 181 2.30 14.23 -12.42
C LYS A 181 2.66 12.79 -12.71
N ILE A 182 2.25 11.90 -11.81
CA ILE A 182 2.37 10.46 -11.96
C ILE A 182 0.97 9.87 -11.86
N ALA A 183 0.48 9.23 -12.94
CA ALA A 183 -0.82 8.58 -12.96
C ALA A 183 -0.83 7.40 -11.96
N MET A 184 -1.87 7.33 -11.15
CA MET A 184 -2.05 6.31 -10.10
C MET A 184 -3.52 5.97 -9.95
N PRO A 185 -4.12 5.24 -10.90
CA PRO A 185 -5.53 4.84 -10.80
C PRO A 185 -5.72 3.85 -9.64
N ILE A 186 -6.67 4.15 -8.77
CA ILE A 186 -6.99 3.34 -7.58
C ILE A 186 -8.38 2.73 -7.71
N SER A 187 -8.52 1.48 -7.26
CA SER A 187 -9.81 0.84 -7.02
C SER A 187 -10.03 0.59 -5.53
N ASP A 188 -11.27 0.84 -5.06
CA ASP A 188 -11.75 0.52 -3.71
C ASP A 188 -12.72 -0.66 -3.67
N ALA A 189 -12.65 -1.56 -4.66
CA ALA A 189 -13.56 -2.68 -4.92
C ALA A 189 -14.93 -2.29 -5.51
N SER A 190 -15.41 -1.08 -5.35
CA SER A 190 -16.69 -0.62 -5.91
C SER A 190 -16.51 0.37 -7.05
N HIS A 191 -15.50 1.21 -6.96
CA HIS A 191 -15.22 2.34 -7.85
C HIS A 191 -13.77 2.33 -8.33
N LEU A 192 -13.54 2.76 -9.57
CA LEU A 192 -12.22 3.07 -10.12
C LEU A 192 -12.05 4.58 -10.19
N SER A 193 -11.08 5.11 -9.49
CA SER A 193 -10.79 6.54 -9.49
C SER A 193 -9.75 6.91 -10.55
N ASN A 194 -9.96 8.03 -11.21
CA ASN A 194 -8.96 8.67 -12.05
C ASN A 194 -8.10 9.58 -11.17
N SER A 195 -6.98 9.07 -10.72
CA SER A 195 -6.15 9.71 -9.70
C SER A 195 -4.68 9.78 -10.10
N TRP A 196 -3.96 10.74 -9.50
CA TRP A 196 -2.54 10.97 -9.76
C TRP A 196 -1.85 11.64 -8.57
N LEU A 197 -0.54 11.44 -8.47
CA LEU A 197 0.33 12.24 -7.62
C LEU A 197 0.88 13.43 -8.39
N THR A 198 0.99 14.59 -7.72
CA THR A 198 1.69 15.77 -8.22
C THR A 198 2.83 16.13 -7.27
N TYR A 199 4.05 16.25 -7.80
CA TYR A 199 5.19 16.72 -7.02
C TYR A 199 5.08 18.22 -6.74
N ARG A 200 5.23 18.61 -5.46
CA ARG A 200 5.07 20.00 -4.99
C ARG A 200 6.39 20.68 -4.64
N GLY A 201 7.49 19.94 -4.67
CA GLY A 201 8.82 20.44 -4.30
C GLY A 201 9.30 19.92 -2.96
N LYS A 202 10.27 20.63 -2.37
CA LYS A 202 10.89 20.27 -1.08
C LYS A 202 10.51 21.27 0.01
N GLU A 203 10.31 20.78 1.22
CA GLU A 203 10.05 21.59 2.41
C GLU A 203 10.73 20.96 3.63
N ASN A 204 11.11 21.81 4.60
CA ASN A 204 11.52 21.34 5.92
C ASN A 204 10.28 21.27 6.81
N PHE A 205 10.07 20.15 7.49
CA PHE A 205 8.96 19.98 8.39
C PHE A 205 9.44 19.57 9.80
N LYS A 206 8.90 20.22 10.82
CA LYS A 206 9.14 19.88 12.23
C LYS A 206 7.88 19.27 12.82
N ILE A 207 8.00 18.11 13.43
CA ILE A 207 6.91 17.45 14.16
C ILE A 207 6.90 18.04 15.58
N ASP A 208 5.81 18.71 15.96
CA ASP A 208 5.74 19.43 17.25
C ASP A 208 5.85 18.51 18.46
N ASP A 209 5.25 17.34 18.42
CA ASP A 209 5.24 16.39 19.52
C ASP A 209 6.60 15.74 19.78
N THR A 210 7.33 15.34 18.73
CA THR A 210 8.64 14.68 18.84
C THR A 210 9.80 15.66 18.78
N LYS A 211 9.56 16.90 18.35
CA LYS A 211 10.56 17.94 18.06
C LYS A 211 11.52 17.59 16.94
N GLU A 212 11.33 16.45 16.30
CA GLU A 212 12.14 16.01 15.15
C GLU A 212 11.85 16.86 13.92
N LYS A 213 12.91 17.22 13.18
CA LYS A 213 12.83 18.01 11.96
C LYS A 213 13.40 17.23 10.80
N PHE A 214 12.72 17.25 9.64
CA PHE A 214 13.08 16.50 8.44
C PHE A 214 13.08 17.40 7.21
N ARG A 215 14.01 17.14 6.29
CA ARG A 215 13.84 17.57 4.90
C ARG A 215 12.81 16.63 4.27
N CYS A 216 11.82 17.20 3.58
CA CYS A 216 10.73 16.44 2.99
C CYS A 216 10.58 16.75 1.50
N LEU A 217 10.25 15.72 0.74
CA LEU A 217 9.60 15.84 -0.57
C LEU A 217 8.10 15.96 -0.32
N VAL A 218 7.43 16.86 -1.02
CA VAL A 218 5.98 17.09 -0.87
C VAL A 218 5.26 16.64 -2.12
N PHE A 219 4.25 15.80 -1.93
CA PHE A 219 3.37 15.30 -2.99
C PHE A 219 1.92 15.54 -2.63
N SER A 220 1.10 15.86 -3.60
CA SER A 220 -0.36 15.92 -3.47
C SER A 220 -1.01 14.83 -4.30
N PHE A 221 -1.91 14.07 -3.69
CA PHE A 221 -2.72 13.06 -4.35
C PHE A 221 -4.06 13.66 -4.73
N TYR A 222 -4.38 13.61 -6.01
CA TYR A 222 -5.60 14.15 -6.60
C TYR A 222 -6.45 13.05 -7.17
N GLU A 223 -7.75 13.28 -7.13
CA GLU A 223 -8.76 12.50 -7.84
C GLU A 223 -9.60 13.42 -8.71
N ARG A 224 -9.99 12.92 -9.89
CA ARG A 224 -10.99 13.57 -10.75
C ARG A 224 -12.30 12.82 -10.65
N GLU A 225 -13.31 13.49 -10.15
CA GLU A 225 -14.69 13.02 -10.16
C GLU A 225 -15.50 13.94 -11.07
N LYS A 226 -16.02 13.38 -12.20
CA LYS A 226 -16.67 14.15 -13.26
C LYS A 226 -15.77 15.31 -13.72
N ASP A 227 -16.24 16.57 -13.58
CA ASP A 227 -15.51 17.76 -13.99
C ASP A 227 -14.72 18.43 -12.86
N LYS A 228 -14.72 17.85 -11.67
CA LYS A 228 -14.04 18.41 -10.49
C LYS A 228 -12.78 17.63 -10.16
N THR A 229 -11.76 18.36 -9.74
CA THR A 229 -10.51 17.78 -9.23
C THR A 229 -10.42 18.10 -7.75
N HIS A 230 -10.22 17.07 -6.94
CA HIS A 230 -10.09 17.18 -5.50
C HIS A 230 -8.69 16.75 -5.07
N GLU A 231 -8.02 17.57 -4.26
CA GLU A 231 -6.85 17.13 -3.51
C GLU A 231 -7.36 16.29 -2.33
N LEU A 232 -7.02 15.02 -2.31
CA LEU A 232 -7.47 14.11 -1.26
C LEU A 232 -6.46 14.03 -0.11
N ILE A 233 -5.16 13.94 -0.45
CA ILE A 233 -4.10 13.78 0.54
C ILE A 233 -2.86 14.56 0.10
N ARG A 234 -2.20 15.24 1.06
CA ARG A 234 -0.85 15.78 0.87
C ARG A 234 0.11 15.02 1.77
N PHE A 235 1.19 14.54 1.16
CA PHE A 235 2.24 13.77 1.80
C PHE A 235 3.49 14.61 1.95
N TYR A 236 4.09 14.60 3.13
CA TYR A 236 5.43 15.07 3.40
C TYR A 236 6.27 13.83 3.70
N VAL A 237 7.09 13.39 2.74
CA VAL A 237 7.92 12.20 2.87
C VAL A 237 9.38 12.60 3.05
N THR A 238 10.14 11.80 3.78
CA THR A 238 11.57 12.09 4.01
C THR A 238 12.34 12.18 2.69
N ASP A 239 13.17 13.23 2.55
CA ASP A 239 14.10 13.43 1.42
C ASP A 239 15.36 12.58 1.62
N ASP A 240 15.16 11.27 1.70
CA ASP A 240 16.20 10.23 1.76
C ASP A 240 15.65 8.94 1.13
N GLN A 241 16.48 7.91 1.04
CA GLN A 241 16.14 6.67 0.36
C GLN A 241 14.92 5.93 0.96
N ASN A 242 14.54 6.18 2.22
CA ASN A 242 13.41 5.49 2.85
C ASN A 242 12.06 6.08 2.43
N HIS A 243 11.99 7.36 2.03
CA HIS A 243 10.75 8.08 1.68
C HIS A 243 9.61 7.83 2.68
N ILE A 244 9.91 7.94 3.99
CA ILE A 244 8.92 7.72 5.05
C ILE A 244 8.00 8.93 5.13
N PRO A 245 6.67 8.76 5.09
CA PRO A 245 5.75 9.84 5.35
C PRO A 245 5.87 10.33 6.80
N VAL A 246 6.28 11.57 6.98
CA VAL A 246 6.37 12.22 8.31
C VAL A 246 5.11 13.00 8.66
N ARG A 247 4.36 13.42 7.63
CA ARG A 247 3.06 14.07 7.77
C ARG A 247 2.16 13.73 6.59
N LEU A 248 0.89 13.49 6.88
CA LEU A 248 -0.18 13.40 5.90
C LEU A 248 -1.27 14.41 6.27
N ASP A 249 -1.69 15.21 5.32
CA ASP A 249 -2.89 16.06 5.43
C ASP A 249 -3.97 15.44 4.55
N MET A 250 -5.08 15.05 5.15
CA MET A 250 -6.22 14.40 4.49
C MET A 250 -7.39 15.37 4.42
N PHE A 251 -7.90 15.62 3.21
CA PHE A 251 -9.01 16.54 2.93
C PHE A 251 -10.28 15.73 2.71
N LEU A 252 -11.10 15.63 3.75
CA LEU A 252 -12.31 14.82 3.77
C LEU A 252 -13.53 15.71 3.48
N SER A 253 -14.60 15.11 2.98
CA SER A 253 -15.86 15.84 2.69
C SER A 253 -16.49 16.49 3.92
N PHE A 254 -16.20 15.99 5.11
CA PHE A 254 -16.73 16.46 6.40
C PHE A 254 -15.68 17.14 7.29
N GLY A 255 -14.51 17.50 6.75
CA GLY A 255 -13.44 18.15 7.50
C GLY A 255 -12.05 17.75 7.05
N SER A 256 -11.05 17.96 7.90
CA SER A 256 -9.66 17.60 7.61
C SER A 256 -9.07 16.76 8.72
N ALA A 257 -8.23 15.80 8.34
CA ALA A 257 -7.46 15.02 9.28
C ALA A 257 -5.96 15.16 9.00
N LYS A 258 -5.14 14.91 10.02
CA LYS A 258 -3.68 14.86 9.90
C LYS A 258 -3.13 13.63 10.57
N ALA A 259 -2.09 13.07 9.99
CA ALA A 259 -1.27 12.04 10.62
C ALA A 259 0.17 12.56 10.75
N PHE A 260 0.77 12.42 11.93
CA PHE A 260 2.16 12.78 12.18
C PHE A 260 2.94 11.55 12.63
N LEU A 261 4.12 11.35 12.04
CA LEU A 261 5.01 10.26 12.42
C LEU A 261 5.40 10.39 13.89
N ARG A 262 5.18 9.32 14.66
CA ARG A 262 5.51 9.22 16.07
C ARG A 262 6.78 8.43 16.31
N SER A 263 6.92 7.32 15.60
CA SER A 263 8.10 6.46 15.66
C SER A 263 8.24 5.62 14.41
N TYR A 264 9.47 5.22 14.13
CA TYR A 264 9.81 4.32 13.03
C TYR A 264 10.87 3.30 13.49
N LYS A 265 10.77 2.06 13.00
CA LYS A 265 11.72 0.97 13.27
C LYS A 265 11.86 0.10 12.03
N GLY A 266 12.98 -0.62 11.92
CA GLY A 266 13.22 -1.58 10.84
C GLY A 266 13.34 -0.93 9.45
N VAL A 267 13.66 0.37 9.36
CA VAL A 267 13.87 1.09 8.10
C VAL A 267 15.04 0.48 7.31
N ARG A 268 15.00 0.62 6.00
CA ARG A 268 16.00 0.01 5.10
C ARG A 268 17.34 0.73 5.16
N SER A 269 17.31 2.05 5.18
CA SER A 269 18.50 2.91 5.07
C SER A 269 18.57 3.91 6.23
N THR A 270 19.74 4.53 6.43
CA THR A 270 19.91 5.59 7.43
C THR A 270 19.02 6.80 7.10
N MET A 271 18.42 7.39 8.12
CA MET A 271 17.56 8.58 8.01
C MET A 271 18.38 9.85 7.81
N THR A 272 18.90 10.06 6.58
CA THR A 272 19.76 11.21 6.27
C THR A 272 18.99 12.52 6.08
N SER A 273 17.68 12.46 5.99
CA SER A 273 16.78 13.62 5.91
C SER A 273 16.59 14.34 7.24
N LYS A 274 16.91 13.67 8.37
CA LYS A 274 16.76 14.27 9.72
C LYS A 274 17.73 15.42 9.88
N ILE A 275 17.20 16.60 10.27
CA ILE A 275 17.95 17.85 10.47
C ILE A 275 18.06 18.11 11.98
N LYS A 276 19.22 18.61 12.39
CA LYS A 276 19.43 19.07 13.77
C LYS A 276 18.61 20.32 14.08
#